data_b90b224fa227df2d596c1ec559f60e9e
#
_entry.id   b90b224fa227df2d596c1ec559f60e9e
#
_cell.length_a   1.000
_cell.length_b   1.000
_cell.length_c   1.000
_cell.angle_alpha   90.00
_cell.angle_beta   90.00
_cell.angle_gamma   90.00
#
_symmetry.space_group_name_H-M   'P 1'
#
loop_
_entity.id
_entity.type
_entity.pdbx_description
1 polymer ?
#
loop_
_entity_poly.entity_id
_entity_poly.type
_entity_poly.pdbx_seq_one_letter_code
_entity_poly.pdbx_strand_id
1 'polypeptide(L)'
;MDFTVDNGSDFAELAKQKIAEFNALHWDASQRQGLGLKKLNAAGELVAVLAGRTFGNWFLLESFWLAEHERGKGLGSAMLAEAEMIAKQRGCRFVLLDTLEFQAKPFYQRHGYQIAWVQQNYPFAGGSKYFMTKTL
;
A
#
# COMPACT_ATOMS: atom_id res chain seq x y z
N MET A 1 34.80 16.54 3.47
CA MET A 1 33.51 16.81 2.80
C MET A 1 32.48 17.19 3.83
N ASP A 2 31.82 18.31 3.64
CA ASP A 2 30.95 18.88 4.65
C ASP A 2 29.49 18.58 4.35
N PHE A 3 28.77 18.01 5.33
CA PHE A 3 27.34 17.78 5.27
C PHE A 3 26.66 18.42 6.46
N THR A 4 25.43 18.86 6.25
CA THR A 4 24.57 19.37 7.33
C THR A 4 23.51 18.31 7.64
N VAL A 5 23.33 18.01 8.94
CA VAL A 5 22.28 17.08 9.37
C VAL A 5 20.95 17.85 9.46
N ASP A 6 19.92 17.29 8.82
CA ASP A 6 18.56 17.82 8.90
C ASP A 6 17.57 16.65 8.96
N ASN A 7 16.95 16.47 10.13
CA ASN A 7 16.01 15.36 10.39
C ASN A 7 14.55 15.80 10.26
N GLY A 8 14.31 16.99 9.73
CA GLY A 8 12.97 17.56 9.63
C GLY A 8 12.12 16.91 8.55
N SER A 9 10.79 16.89 8.77
CA SER A 9 9.85 16.37 7.79
C SER A 9 9.81 17.21 6.51
N ASP A 10 10.01 18.51 6.62
CA ASP A 10 10.07 19.41 5.45
C ASP A 10 11.26 19.08 4.56
N PHE A 11 12.39 18.76 5.18
CA PHE A 11 13.57 18.36 4.42
C PHE A 11 13.35 16.99 3.75
N ALA A 12 12.70 16.05 4.43
CA ALA A 12 12.36 14.75 3.85
C ALA A 12 11.47 14.92 2.61
N GLU A 13 10.50 15.84 2.67
CA GLU A 13 9.65 16.15 1.51
C GLU A 13 10.45 16.79 0.38
N LEU A 14 11.36 17.71 0.72
CA LEU A 14 12.25 18.30 -0.28
C LEU A 14 13.12 17.23 -0.98
N ALA A 15 13.62 16.27 -0.22
CA ALA A 15 14.41 15.18 -0.79
C ALA A 15 13.59 14.35 -1.78
N LYS A 16 12.33 14.03 -1.43
CA LYS A 16 11.41 13.34 -2.34
C LYS A 16 11.14 14.16 -3.61
N GLN A 17 10.96 15.47 -3.45
CA GLN A 17 10.74 16.36 -4.58
C GLN A 17 11.94 16.37 -5.52
N LYS A 18 13.16 16.41 -4.98
CA LYS A 18 14.37 16.40 -5.80
C LYS A 18 14.51 15.14 -6.62
N ILE A 19 14.25 13.97 -6.02
CA ILE A 19 14.30 12.71 -6.77
C ILE A 19 13.14 12.60 -7.78
N ALA A 20 11.97 13.14 -7.46
CA ALA A 20 10.84 13.16 -8.39
C ALA A 20 11.14 14.02 -9.61
N GLU A 21 11.78 15.17 -9.44
CA GLU A 21 12.22 16.03 -10.54
C GLU A 21 13.19 15.29 -11.48
N PHE A 22 14.15 14.58 -10.90
CA PHE A 22 15.08 13.76 -11.66
C PHE A 22 14.36 12.64 -12.42
N ASN A 23 13.48 11.92 -11.75
CA ASN A 23 12.75 10.80 -12.34
C ASN A 23 11.84 11.25 -13.50
N ALA A 24 11.26 12.45 -13.39
CA ALA A 24 10.39 12.99 -14.43
C ALA A 24 11.10 13.20 -15.77
N LEU A 25 12.42 13.22 -15.79
CA LEU A 25 13.20 13.24 -17.02
C LEU A 25 13.19 11.90 -17.76
N HIS A 26 12.82 10.82 -17.08
CA HIS A 26 12.91 9.46 -17.59
C HIS A 26 11.57 8.76 -17.74
N TRP A 27 10.52 9.20 -17.03
CA TRP A 27 9.19 8.63 -17.13
C TRP A 27 8.12 9.71 -16.95
N ASP A 28 6.90 9.35 -17.30
CA ASP A 28 5.76 10.24 -17.15
C ASP A 28 5.15 10.09 -15.75
N ALA A 29 5.54 11.00 -14.84
CA ALA A 29 5.06 10.98 -13.46
C ALA A 29 3.55 11.24 -13.35
N SER A 30 2.89 11.79 -14.38
CA SER A 30 1.44 12.00 -14.39
C SER A 30 0.64 10.70 -14.42
N GLN A 31 1.29 9.58 -14.77
CA GLN A 31 0.67 8.27 -14.75
C GLN A 31 0.45 7.73 -13.33
N ARG A 32 1.09 8.33 -12.32
CA ARG A 32 0.89 7.94 -10.93
C ARG A 32 -0.44 8.50 -10.44
N GLN A 33 -1.33 7.61 -9.97
CA GLN A 33 -2.66 8.00 -9.50
C GLN A 33 -2.96 7.35 -8.16
N GLY A 34 -3.61 8.11 -7.27
CA GLY A 34 -4.16 7.55 -6.04
C GLY A 34 -5.28 6.56 -6.32
N LEU A 35 -5.42 5.55 -5.48
CA LEU A 35 -6.54 4.62 -5.48
C LEU A 35 -6.99 4.47 -4.03
N GLY A 36 -8.20 4.90 -3.73
CA GLY A 36 -8.73 4.85 -2.38
C GLY A 36 -10.19 4.41 -2.35
N LEU A 37 -10.51 3.57 -1.36
CA LEU A 37 -11.87 3.15 -1.06
C LEU A 37 -12.14 3.41 0.41
N LYS A 38 -13.35 3.85 0.71
CA LYS A 38 -13.77 4.02 2.10
C LYS A 38 -15.20 3.53 2.28
N LYS A 39 -15.52 3.09 3.49
CA LYS A 39 -16.89 2.75 3.86
C LYS A 39 -17.28 3.57 5.09
N LEU A 40 -18.44 4.17 5.01
CA LEU A 40 -19.07 4.88 6.13
C LEU A 40 -20.24 4.04 6.65
N ASN A 41 -20.50 4.10 7.95
CA ASN A 41 -21.70 3.50 8.51
C ASN A 41 -22.90 4.45 8.37
N ALA A 42 -24.07 4.04 8.88
CA ALA A 42 -25.28 4.85 8.81
C ALA A 42 -25.17 6.21 9.52
N ALA A 43 -24.29 6.29 10.53
CA ALA A 43 -24.03 7.54 11.25
C ALA A 43 -23.00 8.44 10.56
N GLY A 44 -22.46 8.02 9.43
CA GLY A 44 -21.44 8.77 8.71
C GLY A 44 -20.02 8.58 9.21
N GLU A 45 -19.80 7.61 10.09
CA GLU A 45 -18.49 7.32 10.66
C GLU A 45 -17.67 6.42 9.72
N LEU A 46 -16.37 6.67 9.64
CA LEU A 46 -15.47 5.88 8.83
C LEU A 46 -15.21 4.53 9.48
N VAL A 47 -15.59 3.43 8.83
CA VAL A 47 -15.44 2.07 9.35
C VAL A 47 -14.49 1.20 8.54
N ALA A 48 -14.09 1.63 7.36
CA ALA A 48 -13.07 0.92 6.59
C ALA A 48 -12.37 1.87 5.63
N VAL A 49 -11.08 1.66 5.42
CA VAL A 49 -10.27 2.40 4.47
C VAL A 49 -9.34 1.45 3.74
N LEU A 50 -9.16 1.73 2.46
CA LEU A 50 -8.12 1.11 1.64
C LEU A 50 -7.53 2.21 0.80
N ALA A 51 -6.21 2.37 0.82
CA ALA A 51 -5.56 3.42 0.08
C ALA A 51 -4.21 2.95 -0.46
N GLY A 52 -3.91 3.40 -1.66
CA GLY A 52 -2.66 3.15 -2.31
C GLY A 52 -2.55 3.99 -3.57
N ARG A 53 -1.74 3.54 -4.50
CA ARG A 53 -1.53 4.25 -5.76
C ARG A 53 -1.18 3.27 -6.86
N THR A 54 -1.53 3.64 -8.08
CA THR A 54 -1.18 2.89 -9.28
C THR A 54 -0.14 3.67 -10.07
N PHE A 55 0.81 2.94 -10.64
CA PHE A 55 1.78 3.53 -11.55
C PHE A 55 2.20 2.45 -12.55
N GLY A 56 1.83 2.64 -13.81
CA GLY A 56 2.12 1.64 -14.83
C GLY A 56 1.54 0.28 -14.50
N ASN A 57 2.39 -0.72 -14.43
CA ASN A 57 1.99 -2.11 -14.20
C ASN A 57 1.66 -2.45 -12.75
N TRP A 58 1.93 -1.55 -11.80
CA TRP A 58 1.86 -1.90 -10.38
C TRP A 58 0.85 -1.07 -9.62
N PHE A 59 0.10 -1.76 -8.77
CA PHE A 59 -0.69 -1.18 -7.69
C PHE A 59 0.07 -1.39 -6.39
N LEU A 60 0.43 -0.30 -5.71
CA LEU A 60 1.00 -0.35 -4.37
C LEU A 60 -0.13 -0.10 -3.37
N LEU A 61 -0.51 -1.15 -2.63
CA LEU A 61 -1.49 -1.05 -1.55
C LEU A 61 -0.75 -0.64 -0.27
N GLU A 62 -1.02 0.57 0.22
CA GLU A 62 -0.26 1.16 1.30
C GLU A 62 -0.94 1.07 2.65
N SER A 63 -2.26 1.19 2.69
CA SER A 63 -3.04 1.20 3.93
C SER A 63 -4.36 0.48 3.73
N PHE A 64 -4.68 -0.44 4.65
CA PHE A 64 -5.93 -1.19 4.61
C PHE A 64 -6.37 -1.48 6.04
N TRP A 65 -7.49 -0.91 6.44
CA TRP A 65 -8.00 -1.02 7.80
C TRP A 65 -9.51 -1.15 7.82
N LEU A 66 -10.00 -2.05 8.67
CA LEU A 66 -11.41 -2.18 9.01
C LEU A 66 -11.58 -2.01 10.53
N ALA A 67 -12.63 -1.31 10.92
CA ALA A 67 -13.03 -1.27 12.32
C ALA A 67 -13.30 -2.70 12.81
N GLU A 68 -13.02 -2.96 14.10
CA GLU A 68 -13.10 -4.31 14.65
C GLU A 68 -14.46 -4.95 14.42
N HIS A 69 -15.56 -4.20 14.65
CA HIS A 69 -16.92 -4.71 14.48
C HIS A 69 -17.32 -4.97 13.02
N GLU A 70 -16.52 -4.50 12.05
CA GLU A 70 -16.75 -4.77 10.63
C GLU A 70 -15.94 -5.96 10.10
N ARG A 71 -15.10 -6.55 10.94
CA ARG A 71 -14.26 -7.70 10.54
C ARG A 71 -15.07 -8.99 10.54
N GLY A 72 -14.62 -9.94 9.72
CA GLY A 72 -15.25 -11.26 9.65
C GLY A 72 -16.59 -11.30 8.91
N LYS A 73 -16.95 -10.26 8.18
CA LYS A 73 -18.23 -10.15 7.47
C LYS A 73 -18.06 -10.13 5.93
N GLY A 74 -16.85 -10.32 5.44
CA GLY A 74 -16.56 -10.29 3.99
C GLY A 74 -16.28 -8.90 3.43
N LEU A 75 -16.34 -7.84 4.22
CA LEU A 75 -16.10 -6.48 3.76
C LEU A 75 -14.68 -6.30 3.23
N GLY A 76 -13.68 -6.82 3.94
CA GLY A 76 -12.28 -6.74 3.51
C GLY A 76 -12.06 -7.40 2.16
N SER A 77 -12.63 -8.59 1.96
CA SER A 77 -12.54 -9.30 0.69
C SER A 77 -13.19 -8.51 -0.45
N ALA A 78 -14.36 -7.92 -0.20
CA ALA A 78 -15.06 -7.12 -1.18
C ALA A 78 -14.28 -5.86 -1.55
N MET A 79 -13.70 -5.16 -0.58
CA MET A 79 -12.90 -3.97 -0.82
C MET A 79 -11.63 -4.29 -1.59
N LEU A 80 -10.95 -5.37 -1.23
CA LEU A 80 -9.74 -5.78 -1.93
C LEU A 80 -10.04 -6.13 -3.39
N ALA A 81 -11.11 -6.88 -3.63
CA ALA A 81 -11.54 -7.24 -4.99
C ALA A 81 -11.86 -5.99 -5.82
N GLU A 82 -12.55 -5.01 -5.24
CA GLU A 82 -12.88 -3.77 -5.93
C GLU A 82 -11.62 -2.97 -6.28
N ALA A 83 -10.69 -2.86 -5.34
CA ALA A 83 -9.43 -2.16 -5.57
C ALA A 83 -8.60 -2.84 -6.68
N GLU A 84 -8.55 -4.17 -6.66
CA GLU A 84 -7.85 -4.94 -7.70
C GLU A 84 -8.49 -4.75 -9.07
N MET A 85 -9.83 -4.70 -9.12
CA MET A 85 -10.55 -4.46 -10.37
C MET A 85 -10.23 -3.06 -10.93
N ILE A 86 -10.25 -2.04 -10.08
CA ILE A 86 -9.92 -0.67 -10.50
C ILE A 86 -8.48 -0.60 -10.99
N ALA A 87 -7.55 -1.22 -10.26
CA ALA A 87 -6.15 -1.26 -10.67
C ALA A 87 -5.99 -1.92 -12.04
N LYS A 88 -6.68 -3.03 -12.26
CA LYS A 88 -6.64 -3.76 -13.53
C LYS A 88 -7.22 -2.90 -14.67
N GLN A 89 -8.31 -2.18 -14.43
CA GLN A 89 -8.89 -1.25 -15.40
C GLN A 89 -7.92 -0.14 -15.78
N ARG A 90 -7.04 0.27 -14.86
CA ARG A 90 -5.99 1.26 -15.11
C ARG A 90 -4.76 0.68 -15.82
N GLY A 91 -4.75 -0.62 -16.10
CA GLY A 91 -3.64 -1.29 -16.78
C GLY A 91 -2.64 -1.96 -15.85
N CYS A 92 -2.88 -1.98 -14.54
CA CYS A 92 -1.99 -2.68 -13.62
C CYS A 92 -2.07 -4.19 -13.84
N ARG A 93 -0.92 -4.84 -13.73
CA ARG A 93 -0.77 -6.29 -13.87
C ARG A 93 -0.39 -6.96 -12.56
N PHE A 94 0.06 -6.18 -11.58
CA PHE A 94 0.60 -6.69 -10.33
C PHE A 94 0.20 -5.80 -9.17
N VAL A 95 0.16 -6.40 -7.97
CA VAL A 95 -0.04 -5.69 -6.71
C VAL A 95 1.14 -5.98 -5.79
N LEU A 96 1.60 -4.94 -5.10
CA LEU A 96 2.60 -5.06 -4.04
C LEU A 96 2.01 -4.49 -2.76
N LEU A 97 2.20 -5.20 -1.65
CA LEU A 97 1.85 -4.71 -0.32
C LEU A 97 2.86 -5.23 0.70
N ASP A 98 2.84 -4.65 1.88
CA ASP A 98 3.53 -5.23 3.01
C ASP A 98 2.59 -5.37 4.21
N THR A 99 2.87 -6.33 5.07
CA THR A 99 2.08 -6.60 6.27
C THR A 99 2.98 -7.14 7.38
N LEU A 100 2.64 -6.82 8.61
CA LEU A 100 3.37 -7.30 9.78
C LEU A 100 2.84 -8.65 10.22
N GLU A 101 3.63 -9.39 11.00
CA GLU A 101 3.28 -10.75 11.44
C GLU A 101 1.98 -10.81 12.26
N PHE A 102 1.64 -9.73 12.99
CA PHE A 102 0.40 -9.65 13.76
C PHE A 102 -0.78 -9.07 12.98
N GLN A 103 -0.61 -8.80 11.68
CA GLN A 103 -1.66 -8.23 10.85
C GLN A 103 -2.38 -9.31 10.03
N ALA A 104 -2.34 -9.22 8.71
CA ALA A 104 -3.29 -9.93 7.84
C ALA A 104 -2.64 -10.84 6.81
N LYS A 105 -1.44 -11.35 7.06
CA LYS A 105 -0.76 -12.24 6.10
C LYS A 105 -1.65 -13.40 5.61
N PRO A 106 -2.34 -14.15 6.50
CA PRO A 106 -3.21 -15.24 6.05
C PRO A 106 -4.37 -14.77 5.17
N PHE A 107 -4.92 -13.59 5.48
CA PHE A 107 -5.97 -12.99 4.66
C PHE A 107 -5.48 -12.75 3.24
N TYR A 108 -4.31 -12.15 3.08
CA TYR A 108 -3.75 -11.89 1.75
C TYR A 108 -3.40 -13.18 1.02
N GLN A 109 -2.88 -14.18 1.72
CA GLN A 109 -2.59 -15.49 1.12
C GLN A 109 -3.85 -16.15 0.57
N ARG A 110 -4.99 -16.05 1.27
CA ARG A 110 -6.26 -16.58 0.78
C ARG A 110 -6.75 -15.86 -0.47
N HIS A 111 -6.29 -14.62 -0.70
CA HIS A 111 -6.65 -13.83 -1.88
C HIS A 111 -5.59 -13.90 -2.99
N GLY A 112 -4.69 -14.87 -2.92
CA GLY A 112 -3.74 -15.12 -3.99
C GLY A 112 -2.43 -14.37 -3.89
N TYR A 113 -2.16 -13.71 -2.77
CA TYR A 113 -0.89 -13.03 -2.54
C TYR A 113 0.16 -14.02 -2.08
N GLN A 114 1.37 -13.86 -2.59
CA GLN A 114 2.53 -14.69 -2.24
C GLN A 114 3.59 -13.82 -1.58
N ILE A 115 4.32 -14.42 -0.64
CA ILE A 115 5.45 -13.75 0.02
C ILE A 115 6.58 -13.63 -1.00
N ALA A 116 6.97 -12.39 -1.31
CA ALA A 116 8.12 -12.11 -2.17
C ALA A 116 9.39 -11.95 -1.37
N TRP A 117 9.30 -11.37 -0.18
CA TRP A 117 10.46 -11.18 0.69
C TRP A 117 10.00 -10.96 2.12
N VAL A 118 10.84 -11.41 3.07
CA VAL A 118 10.60 -11.23 4.51
C VAL A 118 11.70 -10.33 5.05
N GLN A 119 11.31 -9.20 5.61
CA GLN A 119 12.21 -8.35 6.36
C GLN A 119 12.26 -8.87 7.80
N GLN A 120 13.32 -9.60 8.10
CA GLN A 120 13.49 -10.20 9.42
C GLN A 120 13.98 -9.16 10.42
N ASN A 121 13.70 -9.42 11.71
CA ASN A 121 14.10 -8.54 12.80
C ASN A 121 13.55 -7.11 12.64
N TYR A 122 12.30 -7.01 12.21
CA TYR A 122 11.62 -5.73 12.02
C TYR A 122 10.48 -5.58 13.02
N PRO A 123 10.39 -4.46 13.73
CA PRO A 123 11.46 -3.47 13.88
C PRO A 123 12.53 -3.92 14.88
N PHE A 124 12.27 -4.99 15.62
CA PHE A 124 13.16 -5.55 16.64
C PHE A 124 13.39 -7.04 16.41
N ALA A 125 14.36 -7.62 17.14
CA ALA A 125 14.67 -9.04 17.05
C ALA A 125 13.40 -9.89 17.22
N GLY A 126 13.21 -10.86 16.32
CA GLY A 126 12.05 -11.75 16.31
C GLY A 126 10.85 -11.26 15.55
N GLY A 127 10.79 -9.97 15.19
CA GLY A 127 9.71 -9.43 14.38
C GLY A 127 9.91 -9.70 12.89
N SER A 128 8.83 -9.66 12.13
CA SER A 128 8.87 -9.87 10.67
C SER A 128 7.89 -8.94 9.96
N LYS A 129 8.34 -8.44 8.81
CA LYS A 129 7.52 -7.71 7.87
C LYS A 129 7.56 -8.46 6.55
N TYR A 130 6.37 -8.77 6.01
CA TYR A 130 6.23 -9.55 4.79
C TYR A 130 5.90 -8.65 3.62
N PHE A 131 6.69 -8.72 2.57
CA PHE A 131 6.37 -8.08 1.29
C PHE A 131 5.72 -9.12 0.42
N MET A 132 4.52 -8.81 -0.07
CA MET A 132 3.69 -9.77 -0.78
C MET A 132 3.27 -9.21 -2.14
N THR A 133 3.16 -10.10 -3.11
CA THR A 133 2.77 -9.74 -4.48
C THR A 133 1.65 -10.64 -4.99
N LYS A 134 0.89 -10.09 -5.93
CA LYS A 134 -0.14 -10.85 -6.66
C LYS A 134 -0.12 -10.44 -8.11
N THR A 135 -0.28 -11.40 -9.01
CA THR A 135 -0.53 -11.14 -10.44
C THR A 135 -2.04 -10.99 -10.66
N LEU A 136 -2.43 -9.89 -11.25
CA LEU A 136 -3.84 -9.61 -11.54
C LEU A 136 -4.33 -10.29 -12.83
#